data_1d9c6d9c73b9cfc2271026e6f130f90c
#
_entry.id   1d9c6d9c73b9cfc2271026e6f130f90c
#
_cell.length_a   1.000
_cell.length_b   1.000
_cell.length_c   1.000
_cell.angle_alpha   90.00
_cell.angle_beta   90.00
_cell.angle_gamma   90.00
#
_symmetry.space_group_name_H-M   'P 1'
#
loop_
_entity.id
_entity.type
_entity.pdbx_description
1 polymer ?
#
loop_
_entity_poly.entity_id
_entity_poly.type
_entity_poly.pdbx_seq_one_letter_code
_entity_poly.pdbx_strand_id
1 'polypeptide(L)'
;MKNLNKEIFKDEYKINNGKYIFIPVQEEIVTDFLDKIKYKLKKFNKIYSALIEVVSPVYPQPFFDARKIIRNEIKGKNVVALNLGSGNSDFGNDLINVDLLPYQNVDVICDIENIPFKDNSVDYIINIAVLEHVPNPQKVISEIHRILKPTGKIYCFIPFMQPFHASPYDFQRFTYEGMKHQFKDFNIIKIKSIGPTSGMLWVVQEWFALVFSFGIKPLHTFLYLFFMLITFPIKFLDILLQFYPMSKNMATGFSVWAEKKYNQ
;
A
#
# COMPACT_ATOMS: atom_id res chain seq x y z
N MET A 1 3.30 18.85 12.95
CA MET A 1 2.17 18.17 13.62
C MET A 1 0.89 18.58 12.94
N LYS A 2 0.12 17.64 12.42
CA LYS A 2 -1.24 17.95 11.98
C LYS A 2 -2.12 18.12 13.23
N ASN A 3 -2.85 19.23 13.31
CA ASN A 3 -3.79 19.44 14.40
C ASN A 3 -5.10 18.69 14.06
N LEU A 4 -5.18 17.42 14.47
CA LEU A 4 -6.35 16.60 14.20
C LEU A 4 -7.48 16.97 15.16
N ASN A 5 -8.72 16.99 14.65
CA ASN A 5 -9.88 17.07 15.55
C ASN A 5 -9.90 15.82 16.44
N LYS A 6 -9.68 16.01 17.73
CA LYS A 6 -9.56 14.92 18.71
C LYS A 6 -10.85 14.13 18.89
N GLU A 7 -11.99 14.71 18.54
CA GLU A 7 -13.31 14.08 18.62
C GLU A 7 -13.50 12.92 17.63
N ILE A 8 -12.61 12.78 16.61
CA ILE A 8 -12.66 11.64 15.69
C ILE A 8 -12.18 10.32 16.29
N PHE A 9 -11.47 10.36 17.42
CA PHE A 9 -10.96 9.16 18.08
C PHE A 9 -11.97 8.59 19.08
N LYS A 10 -12.04 7.26 19.16
CA LYS A 10 -12.87 6.53 20.14
C LYS A 10 -12.07 6.17 21.40
N ASP A 11 -10.76 6.02 21.29
CA ASP A 11 -9.88 5.52 22.33
C ASP A 11 -8.97 6.63 22.88
N GLU A 12 -8.46 6.43 24.10
CA GLU A 12 -7.44 7.30 24.68
C GLU A 12 -6.10 7.13 23.96
N TYR A 13 -5.31 8.19 23.90
CA TYR A 13 -4.03 8.21 23.21
C TYR A 13 -2.98 8.99 23.99
N LYS A 14 -1.71 8.72 23.69
CA LYS A 14 -0.58 9.55 24.10
C LYS A 14 -0.10 10.39 22.93
N ILE A 15 0.44 11.57 23.21
CA ILE A 15 1.12 12.37 22.19
C ILE A 15 2.63 12.35 22.49
N ASN A 16 3.42 11.92 21.52
CA ASN A 16 4.86 12.00 21.58
C ASN A 16 5.42 12.41 20.21
N ASN A 17 6.34 13.39 20.21
CA ASN A 17 6.96 13.92 18.98
C ASN A 17 5.95 14.29 17.88
N GLY A 18 4.77 14.81 18.29
CA GLY A 18 3.72 15.22 17.34
C GLY A 18 2.89 14.10 16.75
N LYS A 19 3.02 12.87 17.24
CA LYS A 19 2.26 11.69 16.81
C LYS A 19 1.23 11.28 17.86
N TYR A 20 0.06 10.84 17.39
CA TYR A 20 -0.98 10.24 18.24
C TYR A 20 -0.69 8.73 18.36
N ILE A 21 -0.51 8.23 19.59
CA ILE A 21 -0.03 6.87 19.88
C ILE A 21 -1.09 6.11 20.66
N PHE A 22 -1.59 5.02 20.08
CA PHE A 22 -2.65 4.17 20.64
C PHE A 22 -2.12 2.79 21.13
N ILE A 23 -0.90 2.43 20.74
CA ILE A 23 -0.25 1.16 21.09
C ILE A 23 1.19 1.41 21.55
N PRO A 24 1.81 0.50 22.28
CA PRO A 24 3.26 0.58 22.55
C PRO A 24 4.06 0.67 21.25
N VAL A 25 4.93 1.66 21.16
CA VAL A 25 5.77 1.87 19.97
C VAL A 25 6.83 0.78 19.89
N GLN A 26 6.86 0.05 18.80
CA GLN A 26 7.93 -0.91 18.52
C GLN A 26 9.17 -0.14 18.04
N GLU A 27 10.25 -0.20 18.82
CA GLU A 27 11.51 0.53 18.52
C GLU A 27 12.36 -0.16 17.46
N GLU A 28 12.28 -1.48 17.33
CA GLU A 28 13.03 -2.25 16.33
C GLU A 28 12.15 -2.78 15.22
N ILE A 29 12.32 -2.20 14.05
CA ILE A 29 11.77 -2.73 12.79
C ILE A 29 12.84 -3.65 12.21
N VAL A 30 12.55 -4.95 12.15
CA VAL A 30 13.38 -5.89 11.35
C VAL A 30 13.12 -5.58 9.87
N THR A 31 13.83 -4.61 9.35
CA THR A 31 13.79 -4.31 7.92
C THR A 31 14.88 -5.07 7.19
N ASP A 32 14.57 -5.62 6.03
CA ASP A 32 15.54 -6.22 5.14
C ASP A 32 16.66 -5.21 4.79
N PHE A 33 17.85 -5.71 4.49
CA PHE A 33 19.02 -4.92 4.10
C PHE A 33 18.70 -3.95 2.93
N LEU A 34 17.94 -4.41 1.94
CA LEU A 34 17.50 -3.60 0.81
C LEU A 34 16.57 -2.46 1.23
N ASP A 35 15.69 -2.68 2.19
CA ASP A 35 14.81 -1.64 2.70
C ASP A 35 15.57 -0.60 3.53
N LYS A 36 16.60 -1.00 4.26
CA LYS A 36 17.52 -0.06 4.93
C LYS A 36 18.26 0.82 3.94
N ILE A 37 18.71 0.24 2.83
CA ILE A 37 19.35 1.01 1.74
C ILE A 37 18.35 1.97 1.10
N LYS A 38 17.17 1.50 0.71
CA LYS A 38 16.10 2.33 0.14
C LYS A 38 15.74 3.50 1.08
N TYR A 39 15.63 3.24 2.39
CA TYR A 39 15.33 4.27 3.39
C TYR A 39 16.43 5.34 3.47
N LYS A 40 17.70 4.93 3.55
CA LYS A 40 18.84 5.87 3.56
C LYS A 40 18.92 6.70 2.29
N LEU A 41 18.69 6.08 1.14
CA LEU A 41 18.83 6.72 -0.15
C LEU A 41 17.64 7.65 -0.49
N LYS A 42 16.42 7.30 -0.11
CA LYS A 42 15.24 8.20 -0.22
C LYS A 42 15.41 9.51 0.53
N LYS A 43 16.19 9.53 1.61
CA LYS A 43 16.46 10.74 2.39
C LYS A 43 17.30 11.78 1.64
N PHE A 44 18.09 11.36 0.64
CA PHE A 44 19.13 12.20 0.06
C PHE A 44 18.81 12.88 -1.27
N ASN A 45 17.82 12.43 -2.06
CA ASN A 45 17.51 13.10 -3.34
C ASN A 45 16.18 12.69 -3.97
N LYS A 46 15.35 13.66 -4.35
CA LYS A 46 14.11 13.46 -5.11
C LYS A 46 14.36 12.75 -6.46
N ILE A 47 15.49 13.02 -7.10
CA ILE A 47 15.88 12.38 -8.38
C ILE A 47 16.14 10.89 -8.17
N TYR A 48 16.79 10.53 -7.05
CA TYR A 48 17.04 9.13 -6.70
C TYR A 48 15.73 8.37 -6.42
N SER A 49 14.78 8.98 -5.73
CA SER A 49 13.47 8.39 -5.50
C SER A 49 12.71 8.14 -6.80
N ALA A 50 12.75 9.09 -7.72
CA ALA A 50 12.15 8.95 -9.04
C ALA A 50 12.84 7.86 -9.86
N LEU A 51 14.16 7.76 -9.81
CA LEU A 51 14.92 6.71 -10.49
C LEU A 51 14.54 5.30 -9.97
N ILE A 52 14.42 5.15 -8.64
CA ILE A 52 13.99 3.88 -8.04
C ILE A 52 12.56 3.53 -8.47
N GLU A 53 11.63 4.48 -8.48
CA GLU A 53 10.27 4.24 -8.98
C GLU A 53 10.26 3.77 -10.44
N VAL A 54 11.16 4.31 -11.27
CA VAL A 54 11.29 3.91 -12.68
C VAL A 54 11.89 2.51 -12.81
N VAL A 55 12.96 2.20 -12.09
CA VAL A 55 13.69 0.93 -12.21
C VAL A 55 13.02 -0.20 -11.42
N SER A 56 12.29 0.10 -10.35
CA SER A 56 11.54 -0.89 -9.55
C SER A 56 10.71 -1.83 -10.44
N PRO A 57 10.64 -3.14 -10.14
CA PRO A 57 9.80 -4.06 -10.87
C PRO A 57 8.30 -3.75 -10.70
N VAL A 58 7.92 -3.04 -9.64
CA VAL A 58 6.52 -2.68 -9.39
C VAL A 58 6.08 -1.56 -10.34
N TYR A 59 4.93 -1.75 -10.99
CA TYR A 59 4.34 -0.70 -11.81
C TYR A 59 3.68 0.36 -10.92
N PRO A 60 3.98 1.66 -11.09
CA PRO A 60 3.58 2.70 -10.13
C PRO A 60 2.11 3.14 -10.23
N GLN A 61 1.29 2.46 -11.05
CA GLN A 61 -0.11 2.81 -11.31
C GLN A 61 -0.96 2.97 -10.03
N PRO A 62 -0.83 2.12 -8.99
CA PRO A 62 -1.62 2.30 -7.77
C PRO A 62 -1.40 3.67 -7.11
N PHE A 63 -0.17 4.15 -7.09
CA PHE A 63 0.18 5.46 -6.55
C PHE A 63 -0.33 6.61 -7.43
N PHE A 64 -0.31 6.45 -8.77
CA PHE A 64 -0.88 7.45 -9.68
C PHE A 64 -2.40 7.53 -9.55
N ASP A 65 -3.07 6.39 -9.46
CA ASP A 65 -4.52 6.35 -9.23
C ASP A 65 -4.89 7.00 -7.89
N ALA A 66 -4.16 6.69 -6.81
CA ALA A 66 -4.35 7.33 -5.50
C ALA A 66 -4.15 8.85 -5.56
N ARG A 67 -3.06 9.33 -6.17
CA ARG A 67 -2.80 10.78 -6.36
C ARG A 67 -3.90 11.45 -7.17
N LYS A 68 -4.47 10.76 -8.17
CA LYS A 68 -5.61 11.27 -8.94
C LYS A 68 -6.87 11.41 -8.08
N ILE A 69 -7.17 10.38 -7.26
CA ILE A 69 -8.29 10.42 -6.31
C ILE A 69 -8.11 11.57 -5.31
N ILE A 70 -6.93 11.68 -4.71
CA ILE A 70 -6.62 12.74 -3.75
C ILE A 70 -6.85 14.12 -4.37
N ARG A 71 -6.34 14.35 -5.57
CA ARG A 71 -6.50 15.62 -6.26
C ARG A 71 -7.95 15.97 -6.57
N ASN A 72 -8.76 14.99 -6.96
CA ASN A 72 -10.12 15.21 -7.45
C ASN A 72 -11.16 15.16 -6.32
N GLU A 73 -10.96 14.32 -5.33
CA GLU A 73 -11.97 13.99 -4.32
C GLU A 73 -11.64 14.55 -2.92
N ILE A 74 -10.37 14.82 -2.60
CA ILE A 74 -9.93 15.12 -1.24
C ILE A 74 -9.36 16.54 -1.14
N LYS A 75 -8.41 16.89 -2.00
CA LYS A 75 -7.62 18.13 -1.90
C LYS A 75 -8.49 19.38 -1.82
N GLY A 76 -8.25 20.18 -0.77
CA GLY A 76 -8.96 21.43 -0.52
C GLY A 76 -10.40 21.28 -0.08
N LYS A 77 -10.87 20.08 0.22
CA LYS A 77 -12.20 19.82 0.77
C LYS A 77 -12.13 19.60 2.27
N ASN A 78 -13.22 19.91 2.97
CA ASN A 78 -13.36 19.64 4.41
C ASN A 78 -13.79 18.19 4.64
N VAL A 79 -12.86 17.25 4.43
CA VAL A 79 -13.08 15.81 4.54
C VAL A 79 -12.00 15.17 5.41
N VAL A 80 -12.34 14.08 6.08
CA VAL A 80 -11.39 13.25 6.83
C VAL A 80 -10.93 12.13 5.92
N ALA A 81 -9.65 12.14 5.54
CA ALA A 81 -9.06 11.14 4.65
C ALA A 81 -7.84 10.49 5.31
N LEU A 82 -7.74 9.16 5.23
CA LEU A 82 -6.65 8.37 5.80
C LEU A 82 -5.78 7.75 4.71
N ASN A 83 -4.48 7.73 4.94
CA ASN A 83 -3.52 6.84 4.27
C ASN A 83 -3.21 5.71 5.26
N LEU A 84 -3.89 4.59 5.14
CA LEU A 84 -3.88 3.48 6.09
C LEU A 84 -2.80 2.47 5.72
N GLY A 85 -1.85 2.22 6.64
CA GLY A 85 -0.62 1.51 6.35
C GLY A 85 0.33 2.36 5.50
N SER A 86 0.55 3.60 5.92
CA SER A 86 1.24 4.60 5.09
C SER A 86 2.71 4.27 4.81
N GLY A 87 3.35 3.49 5.69
CA GLY A 87 4.80 3.31 5.61
C GLY A 87 5.52 4.65 5.52
N ASN A 88 6.45 4.74 4.58
CA ASN A 88 7.15 5.97 4.23
C ASN A 88 6.46 6.76 3.08
N SER A 89 5.29 6.33 2.63
CA SER A 89 4.59 7.01 1.54
C SER A 89 3.99 8.33 2.01
N ASP A 90 4.20 9.38 1.24
CA ASP A 90 3.64 10.70 1.50
C ASP A 90 2.79 11.14 0.31
N PHE A 91 1.51 11.36 0.58
CA PHE A 91 0.55 11.88 -0.38
C PHE A 91 0.18 13.35 -0.12
N GLY A 92 0.89 14.01 0.79
CA GLY A 92 0.65 15.41 1.15
C GLY A 92 -0.17 15.58 2.43
N ASN A 93 -0.48 16.84 2.75
CA ASN A 93 -1.05 17.21 4.04
C ASN A 93 -2.56 16.94 4.17
N ASP A 94 -3.24 16.63 3.07
CA ASP A 94 -4.70 16.43 3.07
C ASP A 94 -5.10 15.05 3.64
N LEU A 95 -4.16 14.12 3.87
CA LEU A 95 -4.42 12.81 4.45
C LEU A 95 -3.76 12.67 5.82
N ILE A 96 -4.41 11.93 6.71
CA ILE A 96 -3.85 11.47 7.98
C ILE A 96 -3.10 10.16 7.72
N ASN A 97 -1.79 10.15 7.92
CA ASN A 97 -0.98 8.96 7.76
C ASN A 97 -1.07 8.07 9.01
N VAL A 98 -1.52 6.84 8.83
CA VAL A 98 -1.73 5.85 9.89
C VAL A 98 -0.85 4.64 9.62
N ASP A 99 -0.06 4.22 10.60
CA ASP A 99 0.80 3.03 10.50
C ASP A 99 1.03 2.39 11.87
N LEU A 100 1.46 1.14 11.87
CA LEU A 100 1.93 0.42 13.05
C LEU A 100 3.28 0.96 13.53
N LEU A 101 4.13 1.39 12.59
CA LEU A 101 5.52 1.76 12.80
C LEU A 101 5.70 3.28 12.79
N PRO A 102 6.62 3.81 13.61
CA PRO A 102 6.77 5.25 13.85
C PRO A 102 7.56 5.97 12.75
N TYR A 103 7.27 5.74 11.46
CA TYR A 103 7.94 6.46 10.36
C TYR A 103 7.74 7.98 10.49
N GLN A 104 8.67 8.75 9.88
CA GLN A 104 8.71 10.20 10.04
C GLN A 104 7.39 10.89 9.64
N ASN A 105 6.74 10.42 8.58
CA ASN A 105 5.50 10.96 8.01
C ASN A 105 4.22 10.48 8.71
N VAL A 106 4.29 9.52 9.64
CA VAL A 106 3.14 8.97 10.34
C VAL A 106 2.59 9.96 11.34
N ASP A 107 1.28 10.19 11.30
CA ASP A 107 0.54 11.05 12.23
C ASP A 107 -0.08 10.23 13.39
N VAL A 108 -0.55 9.00 13.09
CA VAL A 108 -1.26 8.11 14.05
C VAL A 108 -0.58 6.75 14.07
N ILE A 109 -0.16 6.29 15.23
CA ILE A 109 0.44 4.97 15.44
C ILE A 109 -0.60 4.06 16.10
N CYS A 110 -1.07 3.05 15.35
CA CYS A 110 -2.05 2.09 15.82
C CYS A 110 -1.96 0.75 15.08
N ASP A 111 -2.61 -0.28 15.64
CA ASP A 111 -2.90 -1.51 14.93
C ASP A 111 -4.14 -1.32 14.06
N ILE A 112 -4.02 -1.60 12.77
CA ILE A 112 -5.14 -1.45 11.82
C ILE A 112 -6.18 -2.56 11.94
N GLU A 113 -5.93 -3.62 12.68
CA GLU A 113 -6.94 -4.59 13.08
C GLU A 113 -7.87 -4.06 14.19
N ASN A 114 -7.53 -2.90 14.82
CA ASN A 114 -8.35 -2.21 15.80
C ASN A 114 -8.14 -0.69 15.64
N ILE A 115 -8.78 -0.11 14.64
CA ILE A 115 -8.57 1.28 14.26
C ILE A 115 -9.21 2.22 15.29
N PRO A 116 -8.46 3.18 15.89
CA PRO A 116 -8.95 4.01 16.98
C PRO A 116 -9.85 5.17 16.55
N PHE A 117 -10.39 5.16 15.35
CA PHE A 117 -11.34 6.14 14.86
C PHE A 117 -12.77 5.72 15.19
N LYS A 118 -13.64 6.70 15.45
CA LYS A 118 -15.07 6.48 15.69
C LYS A 118 -15.76 5.90 14.46
N ASP A 119 -16.89 5.24 14.67
CA ASP A 119 -17.76 4.78 13.60
C ASP A 119 -18.20 5.96 12.73
N ASN A 120 -18.29 5.76 11.44
CA ASN A 120 -18.79 6.74 10.47
C ASN A 120 -18.10 8.12 10.58
N SER A 121 -16.77 8.14 10.82
CA SER A 121 -16.00 9.37 11.02
C SER A 121 -15.09 9.75 9.85
N VAL A 122 -14.84 8.81 8.90
CA VAL A 122 -13.88 8.96 7.82
C VAL A 122 -14.58 9.01 6.46
N ASP A 123 -14.19 9.95 5.61
CA ASP A 123 -14.77 10.11 4.26
C ASP A 123 -14.03 9.26 3.21
N TYR A 124 -12.69 9.19 3.30
CA TYR A 124 -11.87 8.50 2.31
C TYR A 124 -10.74 7.70 2.96
N ILE A 125 -10.48 6.53 2.42
CA ILE A 125 -9.32 5.71 2.79
C ILE A 125 -8.52 5.33 1.55
N ILE A 126 -7.21 5.51 1.63
CA ILE A 126 -6.22 4.98 0.70
C ILE A 126 -5.45 3.88 1.43
N ASN A 127 -5.38 2.67 0.85
CA ASN A 127 -4.68 1.52 1.40
C ASN A 127 -3.95 0.81 0.27
N ILE A 128 -2.62 0.87 0.25
CA ILE A 128 -1.81 0.36 -0.86
C ILE A 128 -0.76 -0.60 -0.34
N ALA A 129 -0.85 -1.88 -0.73
CA ALA A 129 0.11 -2.92 -0.37
C ALA A 129 0.28 -3.05 1.16
N VAL A 130 -0.82 -3.35 1.85
CA VAL A 130 -0.89 -3.46 3.31
C VAL A 130 -1.58 -4.75 3.74
N LEU A 131 -2.68 -5.13 3.08
CA LEU A 131 -3.52 -6.26 3.51
C LEU A 131 -2.81 -7.61 3.38
N GLU A 132 -1.79 -7.71 2.54
CA GLU A 132 -0.91 -8.88 2.45
C GLU A 132 -0.02 -9.06 3.68
N HIS A 133 0.25 -7.98 4.42
CA HIS A 133 1.15 -7.94 5.56
C HIS A 133 0.43 -8.13 6.91
N VAL A 134 -0.89 -8.28 6.91
CA VAL A 134 -1.68 -8.52 8.11
C VAL A 134 -2.20 -9.96 8.16
N PRO A 135 -2.23 -10.59 9.34
CA PRO A 135 -2.72 -11.96 9.47
C PRO A 135 -4.22 -12.08 9.20
N ASN A 136 -5.01 -11.05 9.56
CA ASN A 136 -6.48 -11.05 9.43
C ASN A 136 -7.00 -9.88 8.57
N PRO A 137 -6.81 -9.89 7.24
CA PRO A 137 -7.24 -8.78 6.38
C PRO A 137 -8.75 -8.54 6.43
N GLN A 138 -9.56 -9.59 6.68
CA GLN A 138 -11.01 -9.44 6.82
C GLN A 138 -11.37 -8.56 8.03
N LYS A 139 -10.61 -8.67 9.13
CA LYS A 139 -10.79 -7.81 10.30
C LYS A 139 -10.46 -6.36 9.98
N VAL A 140 -9.35 -6.13 9.25
CA VAL A 140 -8.99 -4.77 8.78
C VAL A 140 -10.08 -4.19 7.88
N ILE A 141 -10.60 -4.98 6.93
CA ILE A 141 -11.68 -4.53 6.02
C ILE A 141 -12.96 -4.23 6.80
N SER A 142 -13.28 -5.00 7.83
CA SER A 142 -14.41 -4.73 8.72
C SER A 142 -14.22 -3.42 9.51
N GLU A 143 -13.02 -3.14 10.02
CA GLU A 143 -12.69 -1.87 10.68
C GLU A 143 -12.76 -0.69 9.70
N ILE A 144 -12.25 -0.86 8.48
CA ILE A 144 -12.39 0.14 7.40
C ILE A 144 -13.88 0.43 7.15
N HIS A 145 -14.69 -0.63 7.03
CA HIS A 145 -16.14 -0.46 6.84
C HIS A 145 -16.78 0.25 8.02
N ARG A 146 -16.41 -0.07 9.25
CA ARG A 146 -16.94 0.56 10.48
C ARG A 146 -16.68 2.06 10.49
N ILE A 147 -15.42 2.47 10.25
CA ILE A 147 -15.02 3.89 10.39
C ILE A 147 -15.43 4.77 9.21
N LEU A 148 -15.63 4.19 8.01
CA LEU A 148 -16.12 4.94 6.86
C LEU A 148 -17.53 5.47 7.12
N LYS A 149 -17.78 6.73 6.80
CA LYS A 149 -19.12 7.33 6.77
C LYS A 149 -20.02 6.59 5.76
N PRO A 150 -21.35 6.68 5.88
CA PRO A 150 -22.24 6.33 4.77
C PRO A 150 -21.76 7.02 3.49
N THR A 151 -21.66 6.28 2.37
CA THR A 151 -21.09 6.74 1.09
C THR A 151 -19.58 7.07 1.12
N GLY A 152 -18.90 6.85 2.24
CA GLY A 152 -17.44 6.95 2.32
C GLY A 152 -16.76 5.93 1.41
N LYS A 153 -15.58 6.28 0.89
CA LYS A 153 -14.92 5.50 -0.18
C LYS A 153 -13.54 5.01 0.21
N ILE A 154 -13.20 3.85 -0.31
CA ILE A 154 -11.86 3.26 -0.19
C ILE A 154 -11.24 3.03 -1.56
N TYR A 155 -9.98 3.43 -1.70
CA TYR A 155 -9.07 2.92 -2.71
C TYR A 155 -8.10 1.95 -2.07
N CYS A 156 -8.10 0.69 -2.53
CA CYS A 156 -7.21 -0.34 -2.03
C CYS A 156 -6.47 -1.00 -3.20
N PHE A 157 -5.17 -1.28 -3.03
CA PHE A 157 -4.38 -2.13 -3.92
C PHE A 157 -3.81 -3.30 -3.13
N ILE A 158 -3.97 -4.51 -3.65
CA ILE A 158 -3.48 -5.75 -3.06
C ILE A 158 -2.66 -6.52 -4.11
N PRO A 159 -1.48 -7.04 -3.77
CA PRO A 159 -0.66 -7.83 -4.68
C PRO A 159 -1.29 -9.20 -4.98
N PHE A 160 -1.00 -9.69 -6.20
CA PHE A 160 -1.33 -11.05 -6.64
C PHE A 160 -0.06 -11.76 -7.10
N MET A 161 0.46 -11.45 -8.28
CA MET A 161 1.63 -12.12 -8.82
C MET A 161 2.90 -11.33 -8.48
N GLN A 162 3.32 -11.47 -7.22
CA GLN A 162 4.54 -10.87 -6.70
C GLN A 162 5.30 -11.92 -5.88
N PRO A 163 6.64 -11.97 -5.98
CA PRO A 163 7.47 -12.76 -5.08
C PRO A 163 7.27 -12.37 -3.61
N PHE A 164 7.73 -13.25 -2.72
CA PHE A 164 7.73 -12.97 -1.29
C PHE A 164 8.47 -11.66 -0.97
N HIS A 165 7.82 -10.79 -0.20
CA HIS A 165 8.40 -9.51 0.24
C HIS A 165 7.84 -9.12 1.62
N ALA A 166 8.55 -9.48 2.67
CA ALA A 166 8.14 -9.19 4.04
C ALA A 166 8.28 -7.70 4.40
N SER A 167 7.25 -7.12 5.08
CA SER A 167 7.31 -5.76 5.61
C SER A 167 6.37 -5.58 6.83
N PRO A 168 6.66 -6.13 8.01
CA PRO A 168 7.68 -7.11 8.35
C PRO A 168 7.31 -8.56 8.00
N TYR A 169 6.07 -8.85 7.70
CA TYR A 169 5.53 -10.17 7.35
C TYR A 169 4.90 -10.15 5.96
N ASP A 170 4.66 -11.33 5.39
CA ASP A 170 4.02 -11.50 4.10
C ASP A 170 3.15 -12.76 4.17
N PHE A 171 1.85 -12.59 4.39
CA PHE A 171 0.93 -13.68 4.72
C PHE A 171 0.18 -14.22 3.53
N GLN A 172 -0.19 -13.37 2.56
CA GLN A 172 -1.17 -13.77 1.54
C GLN A 172 -1.14 -12.97 0.25
N ARG A 173 -1.76 -13.55 -0.76
CA ARG A 173 -2.04 -12.94 -2.07
C ARG A 173 -3.51 -13.11 -2.40
N PHE A 174 -4.09 -12.15 -3.11
CA PHE A 174 -5.50 -12.22 -3.49
C PHE A 174 -5.65 -12.34 -5.01
N THR A 175 -6.45 -13.31 -5.43
CA THR A 175 -6.93 -13.40 -6.81
C THR A 175 -7.98 -12.32 -7.08
N TYR A 176 -8.35 -12.13 -8.33
CA TYR A 176 -9.40 -11.20 -8.72
C TYR A 176 -10.73 -11.46 -8.00
N GLU A 177 -11.18 -12.72 -7.93
CA GLU A 177 -12.41 -13.08 -7.24
C GLU A 177 -12.23 -13.05 -5.70
N GLY A 178 -11.04 -13.40 -5.22
CA GLY A 178 -10.71 -13.26 -3.79
C GLY A 178 -10.83 -11.80 -3.33
N MET A 179 -10.34 -10.86 -4.13
CA MET A 179 -10.50 -9.42 -3.81
C MET A 179 -11.98 -8.99 -3.78
N LYS A 180 -12.78 -9.41 -4.76
CA LYS A 180 -14.23 -9.14 -4.74
C LYS A 180 -14.91 -9.68 -3.49
N HIS A 181 -14.52 -10.88 -3.08
CA HIS A 181 -15.07 -11.53 -1.88
C HIS A 181 -14.71 -10.73 -0.61
N GLN A 182 -13.49 -10.21 -0.51
CA GLN A 182 -13.08 -9.36 0.61
C GLN A 182 -13.94 -8.10 0.72
N PHE A 183 -14.31 -7.50 -0.43
CA PHE A 183 -15.09 -6.25 -0.49
C PHE A 183 -16.60 -6.49 -0.73
N LYS A 184 -17.14 -7.67 -0.37
CA LYS A 184 -18.57 -8.03 -0.57
C LYS A 184 -19.56 -7.07 0.11
N ASP A 185 -19.15 -6.45 1.22
CA ASP A 185 -19.96 -5.50 2.00
C ASP A 185 -19.83 -4.05 1.50
N PHE A 186 -19.16 -3.86 0.37
CA PHE A 186 -19.01 -2.58 -0.32
C PHE A 186 -19.70 -2.60 -1.68
N ASN A 187 -20.10 -1.43 -2.16
CA ASN A 187 -20.46 -1.20 -3.55
C ASN A 187 -19.17 -1.00 -4.36
N ILE A 188 -18.75 -2.02 -5.09
CA ILE A 188 -17.54 -1.95 -5.91
C ILE A 188 -17.81 -1.07 -7.12
N ILE A 189 -17.16 0.10 -7.17
CA ILE A 189 -17.26 1.04 -8.28
C ILE A 189 -16.38 0.55 -9.44
N LYS A 190 -15.16 0.11 -9.13
CA LYS A 190 -14.20 -0.34 -10.14
C LYS A 190 -13.16 -1.29 -9.54
N ILE A 191 -12.82 -2.34 -10.29
CA ILE A 191 -11.61 -3.15 -10.07
C ILE A 191 -10.73 -3.03 -11.31
N LYS A 192 -9.42 -2.87 -11.13
CA LYS A 192 -8.43 -2.87 -12.19
C LYS A 192 -7.38 -3.94 -11.95
N SER A 193 -6.98 -4.63 -13.01
CA SER A 193 -5.74 -5.38 -13.07
C SER A 193 -4.57 -4.43 -13.26
N ILE A 194 -3.52 -4.59 -12.50
CA ILE A 194 -2.36 -3.71 -12.52
C ILE A 194 -1.14 -4.53 -12.95
N GLY A 195 -0.35 -4.01 -13.86
CA GLY A 195 0.99 -4.46 -14.17
C GLY A 195 1.14 -5.92 -14.59
N PRO A 196 0.44 -6.41 -15.64
CA PRO A 196 0.60 -7.79 -16.10
C PRO A 196 2.04 -8.15 -16.50
N THR A 197 2.76 -7.22 -17.12
CA THR A 197 4.19 -7.38 -17.43
C THR A 197 5.06 -7.27 -16.18
N SER A 198 4.79 -6.30 -15.33
CA SER A 198 5.57 -6.05 -14.12
C SER A 198 5.56 -7.26 -13.17
N GLY A 199 4.40 -7.90 -12.97
CA GLY A 199 4.29 -9.10 -12.15
C GLY A 199 5.13 -10.25 -12.71
N MET A 200 5.01 -10.53 -14.00
CA MET A 200 5.82 -11.54 -14.68
C MET A 200 7.31 -11.25 -14.56
N LEU A 201 7.72 -10.01 -14.87
CA LEU A 201 9.15 -9.64 -14.82
C LEU A 201 9.72 -9.83 -13.40
N TRP A 202 9.00 -9.45 -12.36
CA TRP A 202 9.49 -9.62 -11.00
C TRP A 202 9.72 -11.09 -10.66
N VAL A 203 8.77 -11.96 -11.01
CA VAL A 203 8.92 -13.42 -10.80
C VAL A 203 10.11 -13.97 -11.60
N VAL A 204 10.26 -13.56 -12.86
CA VAL A 204 11.36 -14.02 -13.74
C VAL A 204 12.71 -13.52 -13.24
N GLN A 205 12.82 -12.27 -12.82
CA GLN A 205 14.03 -11.68 -12.24
C GLN A 205 14.48 -12.45 -11.00
N GLU A 206 13.54 -12.72 -10.09
CA GLU A 206 13.81 -13.48 -8.88
C GLU A 206 14.24 -14.92 -9.19
N TRP A 207 13.55 -15.57 -10.14
CA TRP A 207 13.89 -16.92 -10.59
C TRP A 207 15.28 -16.99 -11.19
N PHE A 208 15.67 -16.07 -12.09
CA PHE A 208 17.02 -16.04 -12.66
C PHE A 208 18.07 -15.78 -11.57
N ALA A 209 17.83 -14.83 -10.66
CA ALA A 209 18.73 -14.57 -9.56
C ALA A 209 18.91 -15.83 -8.68
N LEU A 210 17.83 -16.55 -8.39
CA LEU A 210 17.87 -17.79 -7.63
C LEU A 210 18.70 -18.87 -8.32
N VAL A 211 18.46 -19.13 -9.62
CA VAL A 211 19.15 -20.16 -10.40
C VAL A 211 20.66 -19.90 -10.48
N PHE A 212 21.04 -18.67 -10.83
CA PHE A 212 22.46 -18.34 -11.10
C PHE A 212 23.25 -17.92 -9.87
N SER A 213 22.60 -17.74 -8.72
CA SER A 213 23.29 -17.43 -7.47
C SER A 213 23.87 -18.65 -6.76
N PHE A 214 23.46 -19.85 -7.14
CA PHE A 214 23.84 -21.09 -6.45
C PHE A 214 23.61 -21.04 -4.93
N GLY A 215 22.59 -20.28 -4.48
CA GLY A 215 22.27 -20.08 -3.06
C GLY A 215 23.18 -19.09 -2.32
N ILE A 216 24.09 -18.40 -3.01
CA ILE A 216 24.98 -17.39 -2.42
C ILE A 216 24.23 -16.05 -2.34
N LYS A 217 23.81 -15.62 -1.13
CA LYS A 217 23.01 -14.41 -0.91
C LYS A 217 23.56 -13.12 -1.55
N PRO A 218 24.85 -12.74 -1.42
CA PRO A 218 25.36 -11.54 -2.07
C PRO A 218 25.27 -11.60 -3.59
N LEU A 219 25.53 -12.78 -4.19
CA LEU A 219 25.43 -12.99 -5.62
C LEU A 219 23.97 -12.92 -6.09
N HIS A 220 23.04 -13.52 -5.34
CA HIS A 220 21.61 -13.40 -5.60
C HIS A 220 21.17 -11.93 -5.65
N THR A 221 21.52 -11.15 -4.63
CA THR A 221 21.16 -9.72 -4.57
C THR A 221 21.74 -8.94 -5.76
N PHE A 222 23.00 -9.21 -6.12
CA PHE A 222 23.64 -8.59 -7.28
C PHE A 222 22.92 -8.94 -8.58
N LEU A 223 22.66 -10.23 -8.83
CA LEU A 223 21.97 -10.70 -10.02
C LEU A 223 20.54 -10.15 -10.10
N TYR A 224 19.81 -10.13 -8.99
CA TYR A 224 18.48 -9.56 -8.94
C TYR A 224 18.47 -8.08 -9.36
N LEU A 225 19.37 -7.27 -8.79
CA LEU A 225 19.50 -5.85 -9.14
C LEU A 225 19.93 -5.66 -10.60
N PHE A 226 20.83 -6.51 -11.09
CA PHE A 226 21.27 -6.51 -12.47
C PHE A 226 20.13 -6.82 -13.44
N PHE A 227 19.37 -7.90 -13.21
CA PHE A 227 18.22 -8.24 -14.05
C PHE A 227 17.13 -7.17 -13.97
N MET A 228 16.88 -6.63 -12.79
CA MET A 228 15.95 -5.52 -12.61
C MET A 228 16.32 -4.32 -13.48
N LEU A 229 17.62 -3.95 -13.48
CA LEU A 229 18.12 -2.82 -14.25
C LEU A 229 18.03 -3.01 -15.77
N ILE A 230 18.31 -4.21 -16.29
CA ILE A 230 18.27 -4.44 -17.74
C ILE A 230 16.86 -4.69 -18.28
N THR A 231 15.94 -5.18 -17.45
CA THR A 231 14.59 -5.54 -17.88
C THR A 231 13.53 -4.49 -17.58
N PHE A 232 13.83 -3.45 -16.74
CA PHE A 232 12.82 -2.47 -16.34
C PHE A 232 12.11 -1.78 -17.51
N PRO A 233 12.71 -1.54 -18.69
CA PRO A 233 11.98 -0.90 -19.78
C PRO A 233 10.80 -1.71 -20.29
N ILE A 234 10.86 -3.06 -20.15
CA ILE A 234 9.79 -3.96 -20.61
C ILE A 234 8.50 -3.74 -19.83
N LYS A 235 8.58 -3.31 -18.55
CA LYS A 235 7.37 -3.05 -17.75
C LYS A 235 6.47 -1.96 -18.33
N PHE A 236 6.98 -1.07 -19.17
CA PHE A 236 6.17 -0.03 -19.81
C PHE A 236 5.14 -0.59 -20.81
N LEU A 237 5.26 -1.88 -21.20
CA LEU A 237 4.18 -2.58 -21.92
C LEU A 237 2.87 -2.59 -21.09
N ASP A 238 2.95 -2.44 -19.79
CA ASP A 238 1.79 -2.35 -18.91
C ASP A 238 0.91 -1.12 -19.19
N ILE A 239 1.45 -0.08 -19.81
CA ILE A 239 0.67 1.08 -20.30
C ILE A 239 -0.44 0.61 -21.24
N LEU A 240 -0.18 -0.43 -22.02
CA LEU A 240 -1.16 -1.00 -22.97
C LEU A 240 -1.86 -2.24 -22.39
N LEU A 241 -1.10 -3.21 -21.91
CA LEU A 241 -1.60 -4.54 -21.56
C LEU A 241 -2.59 -4.56 -20.38
N GLN A 242 -2.50 -3.60 -19.46
CA GLN A 242 -3.43 -3.50 -18.33
C GLN A 242 -4.90 -3.29 -18.77
N PHE A 243 -5.15 -2.84 -19.98
CA PHE A 243 -6.51 -2.62 -20.52
C PHE A 243 -7.10 -3.88 -21.18
N TYR A 244 -6.30 -4.93 -21.38
CA TYR A 244 -6.80 -6.16 -22.00
C TYR A 244 -7.67 -6.94 -21.01
N PRO A 245 -8.78 -7.55 -21.46
CA PRO A 245 -9.68 -8.33 -20.58
C PRO A 245 -8.96 -9.47 -19.84
N MET A 246 -7.93 -10.08 -20.48
CA MET A 246 -7.12 -11.15 -19.91
C MET A 246 -6.01 -10.67 -18.97
N SER A 247 -5.81 -9.37 -18.80
CA SER A 247 -4.75 -8.82 -17.92
C SER A 247 -4.84 -9.35 -16.48
N LYS A 248 -6.05 -9.71 -16.02
CA LYS A 248 -6.27 -10.32 -14.71
C LYS A 248 -5.55 -11.65 -14.49
N ASN A 249 -5.18 -12.36 -15.57
CA ASN A 249 -4.51 -13.66 -15.48
C ASN A 249 -3.04 -13.50 -15.04
N MET A 250 -2.43 -12.34 -15.31
CA MET A 250 -1.01 -12.07 -15.10
C MET A 250 -0.76 -10.79 -14.27
N ALA A 251 -1.81 -10.25 -13.66
CA ALA A 251 -1.69 -8.99 -12.92
C ALA A 251 -0.67 -9.10 -11.78
N THR A 252 0.16 -8.07 -11.59
CA THR A 252 1.00 -7.93 -10.40
C THR A 252 0.15 -7.78 -9.14
N GLY A 253 -1.04 -7.20 -9.29
CA GLY A 253 -2.03 -7.04 -8.24
C GLY A 253 -3.32 -6.42 -8.78
N PHE A 254 -4.27 -6.22 -7.89
CA PHE A 254 -5.57 -5.64 -8.20
C PHE A 254 -5.80 -4.39 -7.36
N SER A 255 -6.31 -3.33 -7.99
CA SER A 255 -6.84 -2.19 -7.25
C SER A 255 -8.36 -2.19 -7.27
N VAL A 256 -8.96 -1.87 -6.12
CA VAL A 256 -10.40 -1.67 -5.97
C VAL A 256 -10.68 -0.23 -5.55
N TRP A 257 -11.68 0.36 -6.19
CA TRP A 257 -12.35 1.58 -5.76
C TRP A 257 -13.77 1.21 -5.36
N ALA A 258 -14.10 1.40 -4.10
CA ALA A 258 -15.38 0.96 -3.55
C ALA A 258 -15.95 2.00 -2.59
N GLU A 259 -17.27 1.95 -2.40
CA GLU A 259 -18.05 2.80 -1.52
C GLU A 259 -18.72 1.94 -0.46
N LYS A 260 -18.75 2.41 0.79
CA LYS A 260 -19.46 1.73 1.87
C LYS A 260 -20.95 1.56 1.51
N LYS A 261 -21.44 0.31 1.57
CA LYS A 261 -22.88 0.06 1.46
C LYS A 261 -23.61 0.72 2.63
N TYR A 262 -24.65 1.45 2.31
CA TYR A 262 -25.60 1.92 3.30
C TYR A 262 -26.67 0.83 3.46
N ASN A 263 -26.62 0.10 4.57
CA ASN A 263 -27.70 -0.77 4.94
C ASN A 263 -28.82 0.13 5.52
N GLN A 264 -29.90 0.27 4.76
CA GLN A 264 -31.13 0.92 5.24
C GLN A 264 -31.76 0.11 6.38
#